data_a71c4b0b14210bdc004d959985a2606f
#
_entry.id   a71c4b0b14210bdc004d959985a2606f
#
_cell.length_a   1.000
_cell.length_b   1.000
_cell.length_c   1.000
_cell.angle_alpha   90.00
_cell.angle_beta   90.00
_cell.angle_gamma   90.00
#
_symmetry.space_group_name_H-M   'P 1'
#
loop_
_entity.id
_entity.type
_entity.pdbx_description
1 polymer ?
#
loop_
_entity_poly.entity_id
_entity_poly.type
_entity_poly.pdbx_seq_one_letter_code
_entity_poly.pdbx_strand_id
1 'polypeptide(L)'
;MRAILFDTETSAKENGEVIELSYCDVYCDGVDEFSGPNPISRGTITTLRFKPKGGISFGACAVHHILPADLDDAPPFDLELLPPADIYVGHNIDFDLKFFPNRTPVRTIDTLA
;
A
#
# COMPACT_ATOMS: atom_id res chain seq x y z
N MET A 1 -4.74 16.04 10.67
CA MET A 1 -5.29 15.08 9.68
C MET A 1 -4.21 14.06 9.37
N ARG A 2 -4.53 12.78 9.47
CA ARG A 2 -3.54 11.73 9.22
C ARG A 2 -3.48 11.39 7.75
N ALA A 3 -2.28 11.35 7.18
CA ALA A 3 -2.04 10.91 5.82
C ALA A 3 -1.07 9.73 5.82
N ILE A 4 -1.36 8.74 5.01
CA ILE A 4 -0.55 7.54 4.87
C ILE A 4 -0.24 7.31 3.39
N LEU A 5 1.04 7.15 3.09
CA LEU A 5 1.51 6.64 1.80
C LEU A 5 1.58 5.13 1.91
N PHE A 6 0.97 4.40 0.97
CA PHE A 6 1.06 2.96 0.97
C PHE A 6 1.13 2.38 -0.43
N ASP A 7 1.64 1.17 -0.51
CA ASP A 7 1.80 0.43 -1.74
C ASP A 7 1.59 -1.06 -1.44
N THR A 8 1.03 -1.78 -2.40
CA THR A 8 0.84 -3.23 -2.30
C THR A 8 1.54 -3.95 -3.44
N GLU A 9 2.00 -5.17 -3.15
CA GLU A 9 2.38 -6.12 -4.18
C GLU A 9 1.39 -7.27 -4.14
N THR A 10 1.03 -7.79 -5.31
CA THR A 10 -0.02 -8.79 -5.44
C THR A 10 0.48 -10.06 -6.12
N SER A 11 -0.24 -11.17 -5.88
CA SER A 11 0.10 -12.46 -6.45
C SER A 11 -0.15 -12.55 -7.96
N ALA A 12 -1.01 -11.68 -8.50
CA ALA A 12 -1.30 -11.59 -9.93
C ALA A 12 -1.89 -10.22 -10.23
N LYS A 13 -1.78 -9.79 -11.48
CA LYS A 13 -2.34 -8.51 -11.93
C LYS A 13 -3.87 -8.49 -11.85
N GLU A 14 -4.50 -9.59 -12.22
CA GLU A 14 -5.96 -9.75 -12.16
C GLU A 14 -6.31 -10.80 -11.13
N ASN A 15 -7.33 -10.53 -10.32
CA ASN A 15 -7.81 -11.43 -9.27
C ASN A 15 -6.71 -11.87 -8.30
N GLY A 16 -5.69 -11.03 -8.14
CA GLY A 16 -4.59 -11.32 -7.24
C GLY A 16 -4.95 -11.06 -5.78
N GLU A 17 -4.09 -11.60 -4.92
CA GLU A 17 -4.15 -11.38 -3.47
C GLU A 17 -2.99 -10.50 -3.06
N VAL A 18 -3.17 -9.68 -2.03
CA VAL A 18 -2.07 -8.87 -1.48
C VAL A 18 -1.06 -9.80 -0.82
N ILE A 19 0.19 -9.70 -1.23
CA ILE A 19 1.30 -10.47 -0.64
C ILE A 19 2.31 -9.60 0.07
N GLU A 20 2.27 -8.29 -0.17
CA GLU A 20 3.09 -7.33 0.57
C GLU A 20 2.36 -6.01 0.68
N LEU A 21 2.41 -5.42 1.87
CA LEU A 21 1.91 -4.08 2.15
C LEU A 21 3.05 -3.27 2.77
N SER A 22 3.36 -2.13 2.17
CA SER A 22 4.29 -1.16 2.74
C SER A 22 3.57 0.14 2.98
N TYR A 23 3.75 0.74 4.14
CA TYR A 23 3.13 2.01 4.44
C TYR A 23 3.99 2.86 5.37
N CYS A 24 3.76 4.16 5.34
CA CYS A 24 4.35 5.11 6.28
C CYS A 24 3.46 6.32 6.44
N ASP A 25 3.57 6.98 7.59
CA ASP A 25 2.93 8.28 7.76
C ASP A 25 3.66 9.32 6.92
N VAL A 26 2.90 10.26 6.39
CA VAL A 26 3.41 11.36 5.58
C VAL A 26 3.10 12.67 6.28
N TYR A 27 4.09 13.53 6.39
CA TYR A 27 3.99 14.82 7.07
C TYR A 27 4.32 15.94 6.09
N CYS A 28 3.59 17.02 6.21
CA CYS A 28 3.83 18.23 5.43
C CYS A 28 4.20 19.36 6.39
N ASP A 29 5.37 19.95 6.19
CA ASP A 29 5.83 21.08 6.99
C ASP A 29 5.19 22.37 6.45
N GLY A 30 4.02 22.72 7.02
CA GLY A 30 3.30 23.89 6.60
C GLY A 30 1.84 23.84 6.97
N VAL A 31 1.14 24.93 6.70
CA VAL A 31 -0.25 25.07 7.06
C VAL A 31 -1.15 24.30 6.08
N ASP A 32 -0.77 24.30 4.81
CA ASP A 32 -1.52 23.65 3.74
C ASP A 32 -0.92 22.30 3.43
N GLU A 33 -1.42 21.27 4.06
CA GLU A 33 -0.97 19.90 3.84
C GLU A 33 -1.11 19.52 2.36
N PHE A 34 -0.05 19.02 1.77
CA PHE A 34 -0.02 18.52 0.38
C PHE A 34 -0.35 19.56 -0.70
N SER A 35 -0.29 20.85 -0.38
CA SER A 35 -0.47 21.90 -1.35
C SER A 35 0.71 22.87 -1.31
N GLY A 36 1.03 23.45 -2.45
CA GLY A 36 2.14 24.40 -2.57
C GLY A 36 3.50 23.73 -2.46
N PRO A 37 4.56 24.51 -2.28
CA PRO A 37 5.95 24.04 -2.29
C PRO A 37 6.45 23.52 -0.95
N ASN A 38 5.59 23.28 0.02
CA ASN A 38 6.01 22.83 1.34
C ASN A 38 6.68 21.46 1.26
N PRO A 39 7.83 21.27 1.92
CA PRO A 39 8.49 19.98 1.92
C PRO A 39 7.61 18.92 2.60
N ILE A 40 7.61 17.73 2.02
CA ILE A 40 6.91 16.58 2.56
C ILE A 40 7.95 15.63 3.13
N SER A 41 7.77 15.22 4.38
CA SER A 41 8.59 14.21 5.00
C SER A 41 7.76 12.96 5.30
N ARG A 42 8.45 11.85 5.52
CA ARG A 42 7.81 10.57 5.83
C ARG A 42 8.35 9.98 7.12
N GLY A 43 7.50 9.20 7.77
CA GLY A 43 7.90 8.41 8.92
C GLY A 43 8.64 7.13 8.52
N THR A 44 8.83 6.26 9.49
CA THR A 44 9.43 4.95 9.27
C THR A 44 8.50 4.07 8.41
N ILE A 45 9.07 3.41 7.40
CA ILE A 45 8.32 2.50 6.55
C ILE A 45 8.11 1.17 7.27
N THR A 46 6.87 0.73 7.33
CA THR A 46 6.50 -0.61 7.79
C THR A 46 6.20 -1.47 6.58
N THR A 47 6.80 -2.65 6.51
CA THR A 47 6.56 -3.61 5.43
C THR A 47 6.08 -4.93 6.02
N LEU A 48 4.94 -5.41 5.55
CA LEU A 48 4.31 -6.64 5.99
C LEU A 48 4.11 -7.57 4.79
N ARG A 49 4.36 -8.85 4.97
CA ARG A 49 4.16 -9.86 3.94
C ARG A 49 3.09 -10.84 4.32
N PHE A 50 2.41 -11.39 3.32
CA PHE A 50 1.28 -12.29 3.51
C PHE A 50 1.40 -13.49 2.56
N LYS A 51 0.95 -14.65 3.04
CA LYS A 51 0.93 -15.86 2.24
C LYS A 51 -0.38 -15.91 1.45
N PRO A 52 -0.34 -15.94 0.11
CA PRO A 52 -1.55 -16.05 -0.68
C PRO A 52 -2.13 -17.47 -0.58
N LYS A 53 -3.44 -17.59 -0.77
CA LYS A 53 -4.12 -18.88 -0.83
C LYS A 53 -3.79 -19.61 -2.13
N GLY A 54 -3.64 -18.86 -3.22
CA GLY A 54 -3.21 -19.38 -4.52
C GLY A 54 -1.73 -19.16 -4.74
N GLY A 55 -1.25 -19.50 -5.91
CA GLY A 55 0.13 -19.27 -6.30
C GLY A 55 0.40 -17.85 -6.74
N ILE A 56 1.65 -17.54 -7.00
CA ILE A 56 2.09 -16.25 -7.54
C ILE A 56 2.34 -16.43 -9.03
N SER A 57 1.77 -15.56 -9.87
CA SER A 57 1.98 -15.64 -11.32
C SER A 57 3.42 -15.25 -11.67
N PHE A 58 3.92 -15.79 -12.81
CA PHE A 58 5.24 -15.40 -13.31
C PHE A 58 5.32 -13.90 -13.62
N GLY A 59 4.24 -13.34 -14.16
CA GLY A 59 4.20 -11.90 -14.42
C GLY A 59 4.38 -11.06 -13.17
N ALA A 60 3.73 -11.45 -12.07
CA ALA A 60 3.89 -10.77 -10.79
C ALA A 60 5.31 -10.94 -10.26
N CYS A 61 5.86 -12.15 -10.26
CA CYS A 61 7.25 -12.39 -9.84
C CYS A 61 8.24 -11.53 -10.63
N ALA A 62 8.02 -11.37 -11.92
CA ALA A 62 8.89 -10.56 -12.76
C ALA A 62 8.88 -9.08 -12.37
N VAL A 63 7.78 -8.59 -11.78
CA VAL A 63 7.64 -7.18 -11.37
C VAL A 63 8.21 -6.94 -9.98
N HIS A 64 7.82 -7.73 -8.99
CA HIS A 64 8.18 -7.45 -7.58
C HIS A 64 9.27 -8.37 -7.02
N HIS A 65 9.66 -9.41 -7.76
CA HIS A 65 10.73 -10.35 -7.37
C HIS A 65 10.48 -11.10 -6.06
N ILE A 66 9.24 -11.18 -5.60
CA ILE A 66 8.87 -11.95 -4.42
C ILE A 66 8.52 -13.37 -4.88
N LEU A 67 9.22 -14.35 -4.34
CA LEU A 67 9.03 -15.76 -4.69
C LEU A 67 8.11 -16.44 -3.68
N PRO A 68 7.42 -17.53 -4.05
CA PRO A 68 6.60 -18.28 -3.10
C PRO A 68 7.35 -18.69 -1.83
N ALA A 69 8.62 -19.07 -1.96
CA ALA A 69 9.44 -19.45 -0.80
C ALA A 69 9.65 -18.31 0.20
N ASP A 70 9.62 -17.06 -0.27
CA ASP A 70 9.77 -15.89 0.60
C ASP A 70 8.56 -15.69 1.51
N LEU A 71 7.45 -16.34 1.21
CA LEU A 71 6.17 -16.17 1.91
C LEU A 71 5.74 -17.41 2.70
N ASP A 72 6.57 -18.46 2.74
CA ASP A 72 6.19 -19.73 3.37
C ASP A 72 5.77 -19.58 4.83
N ASP A 73 6.43 -18.71 5.57
CA ASP A 73 6.16 -18.47 6.99
C ASP A 73 5.30 -17.22 7.23
N ALA A 74 4.81 -16.57 6.18
CA ALA A 74 4.01 -15.38 6.32
C ALA A 74 2.57 -15.70 6.72
N PRO A 75 1.91 -14.82 7.50
CA PRO A 75 0.50 -15.00 7.86
C PRO A 75 -0.40 -14.72 6.66
N PRO A 76 -1.69 -15.11 6.74
CA PRO A 76 -2.65 -14.72 5.72
C PRO A 76 -2.87 -13.20 5.71
N PHE A 77 -3.34 -12.68 4.58
CA PHE A 77 -3.64 -11.25 4.47
C PHE A 77 -4.71 -10.82 5.46
N ASP A 78 -4.46 -9.69 6.13
CA ASP A 78 -5.40 -9.07 7.05
C ASP A 78 -5.55 -7.59 6.66
N LEU A 79 -6.73 -7.25 6.13
CA LEU A 79 -7.01 -5.89 5.67
C LEU A 79 -7.03 -4.84 6.79
N GLU A 80 -7.16 -5.27 8.05
CA GLU A 80 -7.13 -4.35 9.19
C GLU A 80 -5.71 -3.82 9.48
N LEU A 81 -4.68 -4.40 8.87
CA LEU A 81 -3.30 -4.01 9.14
C LEU A 81 -2.90 -2.69 8.48
N LEU A 82 -3.66 -2.21 7.50
CA LEU A 82 -3.49 -0.84 7.01
C LEU A 82 -4.14 0.11 8.00
N PRO A 83 -3.37 1.01 8.67
CA PRO A 83 -3.98 1.93 9.62
C PRO A 83 -5.00 2.85 8.97
N PRO A 84 -6.05 3.24 9.69
CA PRO A 84 -7.01 4.22 9.17
C PRO A 84 -6.34 5.59 9.01
N ALA A 85 -6.74 6.30 7.96
CA ALA A 85 -6.23 7.64 7.68
C ALA A 85 -7.32 8.47 7.01
N ASP A 86 -7.16 9.79 7.09
CA ASP A 86 -8.03 10.72 6.39
C ASP A 86 -7.64 10.84 4.92
N ILE A 87 -6.35 10.70 4.64
CA ILE A 87 -5.80 10.82 3.29
C ILE A 87 -4.90 9.62 3.03
N TYR A 88 -5.13 8.94 1.92
CA TYR A 88 -4.21 7.93 1.41
C TYR A 88 -3.53 8.43 0.15
N VAL A 89 -2.22 8.21 0.09
CA VAL A 89 -1.36 8.60 -1.01
C VAL A 89 -0.75 7.34 -1.61
N GLY A 90 -0.70 7.25 -2.92
CA GLY A 90 -0.07 6.11 -3.57
C GLY A 90 0.07 6.31 -5.07
N HIS A 91 0.79 5.40 -5.70
CA HIS A 91 0.96 5.34 -7.14
C HIS A 91 -0.09 4.38 -7.68
N ASN A 92 -1.06 4.88 -8.46
CA ASN A 92 -2.25 4.15 -8.87
C ASN A 92 -3.08 3.72 -7.65
N ILE A 93 -3.40 4.69 -6.81
CA ILE A 93 -3.97 4.47 -5.47
C ILE A 93 -5.28 3.68 -5.49
N ASP A 94 -6.11 3.83 -6.52
CA ASP A 94 -7.38 3.12 -6.60
C ASP A 94 -7.19 1.61 -6.71
N PHE A 95 -6.13 1.18 -7.39
CA PHE A 95 -5.80 -0.24 -7.47
C PHE A 95 -5.49 -0.82 -6.09
N ASP A 96 -4.64 -0.13 -5.31
CA ASP A 96 -4.25 -0.61 -3.99
C ASP A 96 -5.39 -0.50 -2.99
N LEU A 97 -6.15 0.58 -3.04
CA LEU A 97 -7.21 0.85 -2.08
C LEU A 97 -8.37 -0.15 -2.18
N LYS A 98 -8.58 -0.76 -3.35
CA LYS A 98 -9.65 -1.74 -3.52
C LYS A 98 -9.52 -2.96 -2.60
N PHE A 99 -8.31 -3.25 -2.12
CA PHE A 99 -8.08 -4.36 -1.18
C PHE A 99 -8.44 -4.00 0.27
N PHE A 100 -8.80 -2.75 0.53
CA PHE A 100 -9.13 -2.24 1.85
C PHE A 100 -10.51 -1.58 1.85
N PRO A 101 -11.59 -2.35 1.58
CA PRO A 101 -12.94 -1.77 1.48
C PRO A 101 -13.46 -1.17 2.78
N ASN A 102 -12.85 -1.51 3.90
CA ASN A 102 -13.17 -0.95 5.22
C ASN A 102 -12.51 0.40 5.49
N ARG A 103 -11.70 0.91 4.55
CA ARG A 103 -11.05 2.22 4.66
C ARG A 103 -11.74 3.19 3.71
N THR A 104 -12.29 4.28 4.29
CA THR A 104 -13.05 5.30 3.56
C THR A 104 -12.42 6.66 3.82
N PRO A 105 -11.32 6.99 3.16
CA PRO A 105 -10.63 8.26 3.39
C PRO A 105 -11.47 9.43 2.89
N VAL A 106 -11.21 10.61 3.45
CA VAL A 106 -11.80 11.86 2.97
C VAL A 106 -11.26 12.20 1.59
N ARG A 107 -9.99 11.83 1.33
CA ARG A 107 -9.31 12.19 0.09
C ARG A 107 -8.24 11.16 -0.24
N THR A 108 -8.03 10.94 -1.53
CA THR A 108 -6.90 10.18 -2.05
C THR A 108 -6.01 11.08 -2.91
N ILE A 109 -4.73 10.80 -2.92
CA ILE A 109 -3.77 11.49 -3.78
C ILE A 109 -3.03 10.43 -4.57
N ASP A 110 -3.15 10.51 -5.90
CA ASP A 110 -2.50 9.58 -6.81
C ASP A 110 -1.24 10.26 -7.38
N THR A 111 -0.09 9.64 -7.15
CA THR A 111 1.18 10.15 -7.67
C THR A 111 1.45 9.75 -9.11
N LEU A 112 0.58 8.90 -9.69
CA LEU A 112 0.61 8.53 -11.10
C LEU A 112 -0.13 9.60 -11.90
N ALA A 113 0.50 10.67 -12.19
CA ALA A 113 -0.13 11.76 -12.95
C ALA A 113 0.53 11.94 -14.31
#